data_5fedadfa552289ceca967b70cbd44c58
#
_entry.id   5fedadfa552289ceca967b70cbd44c58
#
_cell.length_a   1.000
_cell.length_b   1.000
_cell.length_c   1.000
_cell.angle_alpha   90.00
_cell.angle_beta   90.00
_cell.angle_gamma   90.00
#
_symmetry.space_group_name_H-M   'P 1'
#
loop_
_entity.id
_entity.type
_entity.pdbx_description
1 polymer ?
#
loop_
_entity_poly.entity_id
_entity_poly.type
_entity_poly.pdbx_seq_one_letter_code
_entity_poly.pdbx_strand_id
1 'polypeptide(L)'
;GRVVAKRGQGKIMFIVVRDATAEIQLFCRINDMDEAAWNTLKALDLGDILGVTGVVVRTQRGQLSVAPKSATLLSKAVRPLPEKFHGLSDKETRYRQRYVDLIANDDVRETFRKRSQILSTFRRFMESDGYMEVETPILQTIQGGATAKPFITHFNALDQECYLRIATELHLKRCIVGGFERVFEIGRIFRNEGMDLTHNPEFTTMEAYRAFSDLEGMKALAQGVIKAANKAIGNPEVIEYQGQTIDLSGEWASRPMTDIVSDVLGKQVTIDTPVEELAAAAREKGLE
;
A
#
# COMPACT_ATOMS: atom_id res chain seq x y z
N GLY A 1 9.09 14.76 -18.42
CA GLY A 1 8.08 13.74 -18.14
C GLY A 1 8.18 12.53 -19.07
N ARG A 2 7.43 11.49 -18.81
CA ARG A 2 7.34 10.28 -19.64
C ARG A 2 6.32 10.48 -20.75
N VAL A 3 6.67 10.13 -21.99
CA VAL A 3 5.74 10.14 -23.12
C VAL A 3 4.72 9.01 -22.95
N VAL A 4 3.45 9.36 -22.81
CA VAL A 4 2.35 8.40 -22.61
C VAL A 4 1.35 8.37 -23.75
N ALA A 5 1.39 9.37 -24.64
CA ALA A 5 0.63 9.36 -25.88
C ALA A 5 1.33 10.23 -26.92
N LYS A 6 1.21 9.84 -28.19
CA LYS A 6 1.68 10.59 -29.33
C LYS A 6 0.70 10.42 -30.48
N ARG A 7 0.28 11.51 -31.10
CA ARG A 7 -0.65 11.53 -32.23
C ARG A 7 -0.35 12.71 -33.16
N GLY A 8 -0.73 12.62 -34.39
CA GLY A 8 -0.58 13.65 -35.38
C GLY A 8 0.20 13.17 -36.60
N GLN A 9 0.07 13.90 -37.69
CA GLN A 9 0.75 13.66 -38.96
C GLN A 9 1.19 14.99 -39.57
N GLY A 10 2.24 14.95 -40.38
CA GLY A 10 2.72 16.10 -41.12
C GLY A 10 3.34 17.16 -40.23
N LYS A 11 2.81 18.38 -40.21
CA LYS A 11 3.41 19.57 -39.58
C LYS A 11 2.95 19.81 -38.15
N ILE A 12 2.05 18.99 -37.61
CA ILE A 12 1.49 19.14 -36.26
C ILE A 12 1.49 17.79 -35.56
N MET A 13 1.97 17.78 -34.31
CA MET A 13 1.93 16.65 -33.38
C MET A 13 1.38 17.07 -32.03
N PHE A 14 0.69 16.15 -31.37
CA PHE A 14 0.27 16.23 -29.98
C PHE A 14 0.92 15.10 -29.22
N ILE A 15 1.69 15.44 -28.20
CA ILE A 15 2.37 14.47 -27.34
C ILE A 15 1.87 14.73 -25.93
N VAL A 16 1.52 13.68 -25.20
CA VAL A 16 1.18 13.80 -23.77
C VAL A 16 2.38 13.31 -22.99
N VAL A 17 2.87 14.15 -22.10
CA VAL A 17 3.91 13.81 -21.14
C VAL A 17 3.33 13.77 -19.75
N ARG A 18 3.77 12.81 -18.96
CA ARG A 18 3.35 12.55 -17.58
C ARG A 18 4.54 12.65 -16.65
N ASP A 19 4.38 13.33 -15.54
CA ASP A 19 5.33 13.31 -14.43
C ASP A 19 4.70 12.76 -13.14
N ALA A 20 5.29 13.08 -11.98
CA ALA A 20 4.78 12.64 -10.68
C ALA A 20 3.45 13.31 -10.29
N THR A 21 3.12 14.45 -10.87
CA THR A 21 2.00 15.30 -10.46
C THR A 21 0.80 15.21 -11.40
N ALA A 22 1.05 15.27 -12.72
CA ALA A 22 -0.02 15.33 -13.72
C ALA A 22 0.45 14.93 -15.13
N GLU A 23 -0.50 15.00 -16.07
CA GLU A 23 -0.24 14.93 -17.49
C GLU A 23 -0.43 16.32 -18.12
N ILE A 24 0.44 16.63 -19.09
CA ILE A 24 0.27 17.83 -19.92
C ILE A 24 0.45 17.48 -21.40
N GLN A 25 -0.37 18.11 -22.23
CA GLN A 25 -0.25 17.99 -23.68
C GLN A 25 0.85 18.95 -24.19
N LEU A 26 1.70 18.44 -25.07
CA LEU A 26 2.58 19.25 -25.90
C LEU A 26 1.87 19.49 -27.24
N PHE A 27 1.72 20.76 -27.64
CA PHE A 27 1.21 21.15 -28.93
C PHE A 27 2.39 21.55 -29.81
N CYS A 28 2.85 20.59 -30.63
CA CYS A 28 4.07 20.70 -31.42
C CYS A 28 3.74 21.09 -32.86
N ARG A 29 4.26 22.22 -33.32
CA ARG A 29 4.18 22.66 -34.73
C ARG A 29 5.60 22.86 -35.29
N ILE A 30 5.86 22.35 -36.48
CA ILE A 30 7.18 22.39 -37.07
C ILE A 30 7.74 23.82 -37.21
N ASN A 31 6.88 24.81 -37.40
CA ASN A 31 7.28 26.21 -37.60
C ASN A 31 7.58 26.94 -36.27
N ASP A 32 7.34 26.31 -35.08
CA ASP A 32 7.50 26.93 -33.78
C ASP A 32 8.83 26.58 -33.11
N MET A 33 9.62 25.68 -33.70
CA MET A 33 10.86 25.15 -33.13
C MET A 33 11.90 24.92 -34.22
N ASP A 34 13.15 24.69 -33.80
CA ASP A 34 14.22 24.31 -34.74
C ASP A 34 14.07 22.85 -35.22
N GLU A 35 14.81 22.54 -36.29
CA GLU A 35 14.77 21.22 -36.92
C GLU A 35 15.23 20.10 -35.98
N ALA A 36 16.20 20.36 -35.13
CA ALA A 36 16.71 19.37 -34.17
C ALA A 36 15.66 18.99 -33.12
N ALA A 37 14.95 19.98 -32.55
CA ALA A 37 13.85 19.75 -31.63
C ALA A 37 12.70 19.01 -32.30
N TRP A 38 12.33 19.39 -33.54
CA TRP A 38 11.30 18.71 -34.30
C TRP A 38 11.65 17.24 -34.58
N ASN A 39 12.88 16.96 -35.01
CA ASN A 39 13.36 15.61 -35.28
C ASN A 39 13.40 14.77 -33.99
N THR A 40 13.80 15.35 -32.87
CA THR A 40 13.71 14.70 -31.55
C THR A 40 12.30 14.28 -31.24
N LEU A 41 11.32 15.20 -31.34
CA LEU A 41 9.90 14.90 -31.06
C LEU A 41 9.33 13.87 -32.03
N LYS A 42 9.75 13.90 -33.29
CA LYS A 42 9.32 12.93 -34.31
C LYS A 42 9.83 11.52 -34.02
N ALA A 43 11.03 11.38 -33.48
CA ALA A 43 11.70 10.11 -33.17
C ALA A 43 11.25 9.47 -31.83
N LEU A 44 10.38 10.16 -31.06
CA LEU A 44 9.94 9.65 -29.75
C LEU A 44 9.04 8.41 -29.90
N ASP A 45 9.24 7.48 -28.99
CA ASP A 45 8.34 6.36 -28.72
C ASP A 45 7.60 6.54 -27.40
N LEU A 46 6.53 5.76 -27.21
CA LEU A 46 5.84 5.70 -25.91
C LEU A 46 6.78 5.12 -24.86
N GLY A 47 6.83 5.79 -23.72
CA GLY A 47 7.73 5.41 -22.63
C GLY A 47 9.01 6.22 -22.56
N ASP A 48 9.41 6.92 -23.61
CA ASP A 48 10.57 7.81 -23.59
C ASP A 48 10.45 8.87 -22.50
N ILE A 49 11.58 9.27 -21.93
CA ILE A 49 11.64 10.40 -21.00
C ILE A 49 12.11 11.64 -21.76
N LEU A 50 11.28 12.65 -21.75
CA LEU A 50 11.46 13.89 -22.50
C LEU A 50 11.55 15.09 -21.58
N GLY A 51 12.50 15.97 -21.85
CA GLY A 51 12.55 17.34 -21.34
C GLY A 51 12.13 18.32 -22.44
N VAL A 52 11.27 19.27 -22.10
CA VAL A 52 10.86 20.35 -23.02
C VAL A 52 10.89 21.69 -22.31
N THR A 53 11.27 22.72 -23.06
CA THR A 53 11.06 24.13 -22.69
C THR A 53 10.15 24.77 -23.72
N GLY A 54 9.16 25.53 -23.27
CA GLY A 54 8.19 26.13 -24.18
C GLY A 54 7.25 27.09 -23.48
N VAL A 55 6.23 27.53 -24.22
CA VAL A 55 5.23 28.49 -23.76
C VAL A 55 3.92 27.77 -23.44
N VAL A 56 3.30 28.10 -22.33
CA VAL A 56 1.97 27.56 -21.99
C VAL A 56 0.93 28.24 -22.89
N VAL A 57 0.14 27.42 -23.56
CA VAL A 57 -0.89 27.86 -24.51
C VAL A 57 -2.21 27.14 -24.30
N ARG A 58 -3.29 27.70 -24.80
CA ARG A 58 -4.55 26.96 -24.99
C ARG A 58 -4.75 26.69 -26.48
N THR A 59 -5.04 25.45 -26.81
CA THR A 59 -5.42 25.07 -28.17
C THR A 59 -6.77 25.67 -28.54
N GLN A 60 -7.13 25.66 -29.83
CA GLN A 60 -8.45 26.12 -30.30
C GLN A 60 -9.63 25.41 -29.59
N ARG A 61 -9.43 24.18 -29.13
CA ARG A 61 -10.42 23.40 -28.37
C ARG A 61 -10.35 23.64 -26.86
N GLY A 62 -9.62 24.65 -26.40
CA GLY A 62 -9.50 25.03 -25.00
C GLY A 62 -8.52 24.18 -24.16
N GLN A 63 -7.86 23.14 -24.76
CA GLN A 63 -6.94 22.28 -24.02
C GLN A 63 -5.68 23.05 -23.63
N LEU A 64 -5.35 23.04 -22.30
CA LEU A 64 -4.09 23.56 -21.79
C LEU A 64 -2.93 22.71 -22.31
N SER A 65 -1.91 23.35 -22.87
CA SER A 65 -0.80 22.70 -23.52
C SER A 65 0.48 23.50 -23.36
N VAL A 66 1.62 22.85 -23.59
CA VAL A 66 2.90 23.53 -23.78
C VAL A 66 3.22 23.52 -25.27
N ALA A 67 3.50 24.69 -25.88
CA ALA A 67 4.10 24.79 -27.20
C ALA A 67 5.62 24.72 -27.07
N PRO A 68 6.27 23.60 -27.41
CA PRO A 68 7.72 23.44 -27.21
C PRO A 68 8.52 24.41 -28.09
N LYS A 69 9.59 24.97 -27.51
CA LYS A 69 10.65 25.70 -28.23
C LYS A 69 11.90 24.85 -28.36
N SER A 70 12.16 24.02 -27.34
CA SER A 70 13.26 23.02 -27.36
C SER A 70 12.77 21.69 -26.82
N ALA A 71 13.39 20.61 -27.26
CA ALA A 71 13.08 19.25 -26.84
C ALA A 71 14.37 18.44 -26.72
N THR A 72 14.53 17.73 -25.62
CA THR A 72 15.67 16.87 -25.34
C THR A 72 15.21 15.49 -24.92
N LEU A 73 15.62 14.46 -25.65
CA LEU A 73 15.42 13.07 -25.23
C LEU A 73 16.38 12.80 -24.06
N LEU A 74 15.81 12.59 -22.86
CA LEU A 74 16.57 12.34 -21.65
C LEU A 74 16.89 10.86 -21.45
N SER A 75 15.97 9.99 -21.86
CA SER A 75 16.16 8.54 -21.82
C SER A 75 15.24 7.85 -22.82
N LYS A 76 15.80 6.89 -23.55
CA LYS A 76 15.07 6.09 -24.56
C LYS A 76 14.45 4.87 -23.92
N ALA A 77 13.16 4.63 -24.17
CA ALA A 77 12.49 3.39 -23.83
C ALA A 77 12.79 2.34 -24.92
N VAL A 78 13.67 1.39 -24.63
CA VAL A 78 14.08 0.36 -25.60
C VAL A 78 13.14 -0.85 -25.61
N ARG A 79 12.23 -0.93 -24.66
CA ARG A 79 11.17 -1.96 -24.60
C ARG A 79 9.82 -1.28 -24.74
N PRO A 80 8.89 -1.79 -25.57
CA PRO A 80 7.56 -1.21 -25.70
C PRO A 80 6.80 -1.32 -24.38
N LEU A 81 6.01 -0.29 -24.09
CA LEU A 81 5.05 -0.34 -22.99
C LEU A 81 3.84 -1.21 -23.37
N PRO A 82 3.12 -1.78 -22.40
CA PRO A 82 1.83 -2.43 -22.63
C PRO A 82 0.86 -1.49 -23.35
N GLU A 83 -0.07 -2.05 -24.13
CA GLU A 83 -1.07 -1.27 -24.85
C GLU A 83 -1.88 -0.37 -23.92
N LYS A 84 -2.05 0.90 -24.33
CA LYS A 84 -2.68 1.94 -23.49
C LYS A 84 -4.14 1.62 -23.11
N PHE A 85 -4.89 0.92 -23.97
CA PHE A 85 -6.31 0.70 -23.76
C PHE A 85 -6.64 -0.45 -22.80
N HIS A 86 -5.74 -1.39 -22.61
CA HIS A 86 -5.96 -2.56 -21.75
C HIS A 86 -5.06 -2.55 -20.53
N GLY A 87 -4.09 -1.62 -20.45
CA GLY A 87 -3.09 -1.58 -19.40
C GLY A 87 -2.33 -2.92 -19.31
N LEU A 88 -1.77 -3.16 -18.13
CA LEU A 88 -1.19 -4.46 -17.80
C LEU A 88 -2.24 -5.22 -16.97
N SER A 89 -2.95 -6.18 -17.60
CA SER A 89 -4.07 -6.91 -16.98
C SER A 89 -3.65 -8.21 -16.30
N ASP A 90 -2.58 -8.86 -16.79
CA ASP A 90 -2.07 -10.09 -16.19
C ASP A 90 -1.57 -9.87 -14.76
N LYS A 91 -2.19 -10.53 -13.78
CA LYS A 91 -1.91 -10.34 -12.36
C LYS A 91 -0.47 -10.71 -11.98
N GLU A 92 0.06 -11.81 -12.51
CA GLU A 92 1.43 -12.26 -12.23
C GLU A 92 2.44 -11.25 -12.74
N THR A 93 2.28 -10.78 -13.97
CA THR A 93 3.15 -9.76 -14.55
C THR A 93 3.06 -8.44 -13.77
N ARG A 94 1.87 -8.03 -13.32
CA ARG A 94 1.69 -6.84 -12.47
C ARG A 94 2.46 -6.94 -11.16
N TYR A 95 2.49 -8.09 -10.52
CA TYR A 95 3.25 -8.31 -9.29
C TYR A 95 4.75 -8.39 -9.55
N ARG A 96 5.18 -9.13 -10.56
CA ARG A 96 6.61 -9.34 -10.87
C ARG A 96 7.28 -8.12 -11.49
N GLN A 97 6.54 -7.36 -12.29
CA GLN A 97 7.01 -6.15 -12.96
C GLN A 97 6.25 -4.92 -12.46
N ARG A 98 6.26 -4.70 -11.14
CA ARG A 98 5.53 -3.60 -10.50
C ARG A 98 5.86 -2.23 -11.10
N TYR A 99 7.09 -2.03 -11.53
CA TYR A 99 7.52 -0.80 -12.20
C TYR A 99 6.78 -0.57 -13.54
N VAL A 100 6.46 -1.62 -14.28
CA VAL A 100 5.65 -1.52 -15.51
C VAL A 100 4.18 -1.25 -15.16
N ASP A 101 3.65 -1.94 -14.16
CA ASP A 101 2.30 -1.74 -13.65
C ASP A 101 2.08 -0.27 -13.19
N LEU A 102 3.05 0.33 -12.50
CA LEU A 102 3.04 1.74 -12.09
C LEU A 102 3.09 2.72 -13.28
N ILE A 103 3.63 2.31 -14.43
CA ILE A 103 3.63 3.12 -15.65
C ILE A 103 2.29 3.00 -16.37
N ALA A 104 1.77 1.78 -16.47
CA ALA A 104 0.62 1.44 -17.31
C ALA A 104 -0.74 1.71 -16.64
N ASN A 105 -0.83 1.55 -15.31
CA ASN A 105 -2.06 1.61 -14.54
C ASN A 105 -2.05 2.76 -13.52
N ASP A 106 -2.89 3.76 -13.72
CA ASP A 106 -2.90 4.97 -12.88
C ASP A 106 -3.43 4.73 -11.47
N ASP A 107 -4.42 3.84 -11.33
CA ASP A 107 -5.01 3.40 -10.08
C ASP A 107 -3.99 2.77 -9.12
N VAL A 108 -3.00 2.07 -9.66
CA VAL A 108 -1.92 1.45 -8.89
C VAL A 108 -1.06 2.50 -8.19
N ARG A 109 -0.71 3.59 -8.87
CA ARG A 109 0.05 4.69 -8.25
C ARG A 109 -0.72 5.34 -7.11
N GLU A 110 -2.03 5.54 -7.31
CA GLU A 110 -2.87 6.11 -6.27
C GLU A 110 -2.98 5.18 -5.05
N THR A 111 -3.10 3.88 -5.27
CA THR A 111 -3.08 2.88 -4.20
C THR A 111 -1.80 2.97 -3.34
N PHE A 112 -0.62 3.08 -3.98
CA PHE A 112 0.64 3.22 -3.24
C PHE A 112 0.78 4.58 -2.54
N ARG A 113 0.26 5.66 -3.11
CA ARG A 113 0.20 6.98 -2.45
C ARG A 113 -0.67 6.91 -1.19
N LYS A 114 -1.87 6.35 -1.31
CA LYS A 114 -2.78 6.14 -0.15
C LYS A 114 -2.12 5.27 0.92
N ARG A 115 -1.46 4.17 0.54
CA ARG A 115 -0.71 3.34 1.48
C ARG A 115 0.35 4.14 2.24
N SER A 116 1.13 4.96 1.55
CA SER A 116 2.14 5.83 2.18
C SER A 116 1.51 6.85 3.13
N GLN A 117 0.38 7.44 2.72
CA GLN A 117 -0.41 8.36 3.55
C GLN A 117 -0.93 7.70 4.83
N ILE A 118 -1.45 6.47 4.74
CA ILE A 118 -1.92 5.68 5.88
C ILE A 118 -0.79 5.47 6.88
N LEU A 119 0.37 4.98 6.43
CA LEU A 119 1.52 4.74 7.32
C LEU A 119 2.02 6.02 8.00
N SER A 120 2.09 7.13 7.26
CA SER A 120 2.45 8.43 7.83
C SER A 120 1.40 8.93 8.83
N THR A 121 0.13 8.62 8.62
CA THR A 121 -0.95 8.98 9.53
C THR A 121 -0.91 8.14 10.79
N PHE A 122 -0.63 6.85 10.68
CA PHE A 122 -0.42 5.99 11.84
C PHE A 122 0.67 6.55 12.76
N ARG A 123 1.83 6.91 12.21
CA ARG A 123 2.91 7.52 13.01
C ARG A 123 2.45 8.78 13.72
N ARG A 124 1.90 9.74 12.98
CA ARG A 124 1.42 11.01 13.59
C ARG A 124 0.35 10.79 14.64
N PHE A 125 -0.57 9.85 14.43
CA PHE A 125 -1.60 9.52 15.39
C PHE A 125 -1.00 8.96 16.68
N MET A 126 -0.12 7.97 16.55
CA MET A 126 0.56 7.34 17.69
C MET A 126 1.41 8.34 18.47
N GLU A 127 2.23 9.14 17.77
CA GLU A 127 3.03 10.19 18.39
C GLU A 127 2.17 11.24 19.12
N SER A 128 1.03 11.63 18.55
CA SER A 128 0.12 12.58 19.19
C SER A 128 -0.56 12.04 20.45
N ASP A 129 -0.68 10.71 20.59
CA ASP A 129 -1.13 10.03 21.81
C ASP A 129 0.03 9.65 22.74
N GLY A 130 1.23 10.20 22.51
CA GLY A 130 2.40 10.05 23.35
C GLY A 130 3.13 8.72 23.23
N TYR A 131 2.91 7.97 22.16
CA TYR A 131 3.70 6.78 21.86
C TYR A 131 5.04 7.15 21.23
N MET A 132 6.07 6.44 21.61
CA MET A 132 7.41 6.50 21.00
C MET A 132 7.55 5.39 19.93
N GLU A 133 7.90 5.74 18.70
CA GLU A 133 8.29 4.75 17.70
C GLU A 133 9.67 4.20 18.06
N VAL A 134 9.80 2.88 18.06
CA VAL A 134 11.06 2.19 18.28
C VAL A 134 11.35 1.23 17.13
N GLU A 135 12.62 0.91 16.94
CA GLU A 135 13.08 -0.13 16.02
C GLU A 135 13.72 -1.25 16.81
N THR A 136 13.19 -2.46 16.67
CA THR A 136 13.68 -3.63 17.37
C THR A 136 14.32 -4.63 16.39
N PRO A 137 15.18 -5.54 16.87
CA PRO A 137 15.90 -6.46 16.00
C PRO A 137 14.99 -7.35 15.15
N ILE A 138 15.28 -7.41 13.84
CA ILE A 138 14.65 -8.37 12.92
C ILE A 138 15.25 -9.76 13.12
N LEU A 139 16.57 -9.83 13.32
CA LEU A 139 17.28 -11.06 13.55
C LEU A 139 17.21 -11.42 15.03
N GLN A 140 16.61 -12.56 15.36
CA GLN A 140 16.34 -12.98 16.73
C GLN A 140 16.99 -14.34 17.03
N THR A 141 17.43 -14.52 18.26
CA THR A 141 17.97 -15.78 18.75
C THR A 141 16.90 -16.69 19.37
N ILE A 142 15.73 -16.11 19.67
CA ILE A 142 14.58 -16.82 20.26
C ILE A 142 13.34 -16.49 19.43
N GLN A 143 12.68 -17.51 18.92
CA GLN A 143 11.38 -17.37 18.29
C GLN A 143 10.30 -17.08 19.33
N GLY A 144 9.39 -16.15 19.06
CA GLY A 144 8.26 -15.88 19.94
C GLY A 144 7.41 -14.67 19.54
N GLY A 145 6.35 -14.42 20.32
CA GLY A 145 5.41 -13.32 20.11
C GLY A 145 4.24 -13.66 19.18
N ALA A 146 4.26 -14.83 18.53
CA ALA A 146 3.15 -15.33 17.70
C ALA A 146 3.26 -16.85 17.54
N THR A 147 2.18 -17.47 17.08
CA THR A 147 2.19 -18.87 16.64
C THR A 147 2.35 -18.87 15.12
N ALA A 148 3.60 -18.88 14.65
CA ALA A 148 3.94 -18.91 13.23
C ALA A 148 5.28 -19.62 13.00
N LYS A 149 5.50 -20.14 11.81
CA LYS A 149 6.75 -20.77 11.41
C LYS A 149 7.76 -19.72 10.97
N PRO A 150 8.97 -19.64 11.56
CA PRO A 150 9.96 -18.62 11.20
C PRO A 150 10.74 -19.01 9.93
N PHE A 151 11.37 -18.01 9.31
CA PHE A 151 12.54 -18.24 8.46
C PHE A 151 13.77 -18.38 9.36
N ILE A 152 14.54 -19.43 9.12
CA ILE A 152 15.76 -19.76 9.86
C ILE A 152 16.96 -19.30 9.04
N THR A 153 17.96 -18.72 9.72
CA THR A 153 19.22 -18.30 9.13
C THR A 153 20.38 -18.59 10.07
N HIS A 154 21.60 -18.47 9.57
CA HIS A 154 22.81 -18.69 10.35
C HIS A 154 23.61 -17.40 10.50
N PHE A 155 24.00 -17.07 11.74
CA PHE A 155 24.86 -15.93 12.03
C PHE A 155 26.32 -16.40 12.07
N ASN A 156 27.02 -16.23 10.98
CA ASN A 156 28.37 -16.77 10.79
C ASN A 156 29.38 -16.35 11.87
N ALA A 157 29.35 -15.09 12.31
CA ALA A 157 30.31 -14.58 13.29
C ALA A 157 30.21 -15.22 14.67
N LEU A 158 29.03 -15.73 15.03
CA LEU A 158 28.75 -16.37 16.32
C LEU A 158 28.52 -17.88 16.18
N ASP A 159 28.57 -18.41 14.94
CA ASP A 159 28.25 -19.82 14.64
C ASP A 159 26.89 -20.23 15.30
N GLN A 160 25.87 -19.39 15.09
CA GLN A 160 24.59 -19.50 15.79
C GLN A 160 23.42 -19.49 14.82
N GLU A 161 22.44 -20.38 15.05
CA GLU A 161 21.15 -20.31 14.38
C GLU A 161 20.34 -19.10 14.89
N CYS A 162 19.75 -18.38 13.95
CA CYS A 162 18.90 -17.22 14.20
C CYS A 162 17.63 -17.31 13.38
N TYR A 163 16.64 -16.52 13.77
CA TYR A 163 15.32 -16.49 13.16
C TYR A 163 14.99 -15.06 12.68
N LEU A 164 14.38 -14.93 11.52
CA LEU A 164 13.70 -13.70 11.17
C LEU A 164 12.43 -13.56 12.02
N ARG A 165 12.20 -12.40 12.61
CA ARG A 165 11.10 -12.18 13.55
C ARG A 165 9.73 -12.50 12.95
N ILE A 166 8.87 -13.16 13.70
CA ILE A 166 7.48 -13.45 13.38
C ILE A 166 6.49 -12.47 14.04
N ALA A 167 6.97 -11.63 14.95
CA ALA A 167 6.28 -10.58 15.68
C ALA A 167 7.30 -9.61 16.30
N THR A 168 6.87 -8.42 16.70
CA THR A 168 7.69 -7.44 17.45
C THR A 168 7.42 -7.51 18.97
N GLU A 169 6.45 -8.29 19.39
CA GLU A 169 5.90 -8.37 20.74
C GLU A 169 6.96 -8.42 21.84
N LEU A 170 7.89 -9.38 21.78
CA LEU A 170 8.83 -9.65 22.88
C LEU A 170 9.75 -8.45 23.16
N HIS A 171 10.20 -7.78 22.11
CA HIS A 171 11.07 -6.63 22.26
C HIS A 171 10.31 -5.38 22.73
N LEU A 172 9.08 -5.17 22.24
CA LEU A 172 8.24 -4.06 22.70
C LEU A 172 7.85 -4.22 24.18
N LYS A 173 7.55 -5.44 24.61
CA LYS A 173 7.34 -5.73 26.04
C LYS A 173 8.59 -5.46 26.90
N ARG A 174 9.79 -5.75 26.38
CA ARG A 174 11.05 -5.39 27.07
C ARG A 174 11.22 -3.88 27.18
N CYS A 175 10.79 -3.10 26.18
CA CYS A 175 10.78 -1.64 26.26
C CYS A 175 9.85 -1.16 27.40
N ILE A 176 8.67 -1.76 27.55
CA ILE A 176 7.76 -1.46 28.68
C ILE A 176 8.41 -1.82 30.02
N VAL A 177 9.02 -2.99 30.14
CA VAL A 177 9.77 -3.38 31.35
C VAL A 177 10.91 -2.42 31.63
N GLY A 178 11.55 -1.88 30.60
CA GLY A 178 12.61 -0.86 30.70
C GLY A 178 12.12 0.54 31.11
N GLY A 179 10.80 0.74 31.26
CA GLY A 179 10.22 1.99 31.76
C GLY A 179 9.61 2.91 30.67
N PHE A 180 9.55 2.49 29.40
CA PHE A 180 8.79 3.22 28.41
C PHE A 180 7.29 2.89 28.56
N GLU A 181 6.46 3.88 28.81
CA GLU A 181 5.04 3.64 29.08
C GLU A 181 4.19 3.40 27.83
N ARG A 182 4.63 3.93 26.68
CA ARG A 182 3.93 3.80 25.40
C ARG A 182 4.94 3.65 24.26
N VAL A 183 4.92 2.51 23.61
CA VAL A 183 5.80 2.22 22.48
C VAL A 183 5.03 1.60 21.32
N PHE A 184 5.49 1.86 20.11
CA PHE A 184 5.01 1.17 18.93
C PHE A 184 6.14 0.95 17.93
N GLU A 185 5.94 0.00 17.04
CA GLU A 185 6.82 -0.25 15.92
C GLU A 185 5.98 -0.54 14.67
N ILE A 186 6.35 0.07 13.54
CA ILE A 186 5.84 -0.28 12.21
C ILE A 186 6.98 -0.97 11.47
N GLY A 187 6.89 -2.29 11.33
CA GLY A 187 8.00 -3.06 10.81
C GLY A 187 7.61 -4.26 9.96
N ARG A 188 8.62 -4.85 9.33
CA ARG A 188 8.48 -6.09 8.57
C ARG A 188 8.47 -7.29 9.49
N ILE A 189 7.52 -8.18 9.21
CA ILE A 189 7.34 -9.47 9.86
C ILE A 189 7.48 -10.55 8.80
N PHE A 190 8.02 -11.70 9.20
CA PHE A 190 8.36 -12.80 8.33
C PHE A 190 7.74 -14.10 8.83
N ARG A 191 6.90 -14.75 8.03
CA ARG A 191 6.28 -16.03 8.37
C ARG A 191 6.47 -17.01 7.23
N ASN A 192 7.16 -18.13 7.48
CA ASN A 192 7.49 -19.16 6.51
C ASN A 192 6.40 -20.22 6.45
N GLU A 193 5.23 -19.80 6.01
CA GLU A 193 4.02 -20.62 5.88
C GLU A 193 3.52 -20.61 4.44
N GLY A 194 2.28 -21.02 4.20
CA GLY A 194 1.66 -20.94 2.89
C GLY A 194 1.50 -19.51 2.38
N MET A 195 1.39 -19.35 1.07
CA MET A 195 1.19 -18.07 0.40
C MET A 195 -0.10 -18.12 -0.40
N ASP A 196 -0.95 -17.10 -0.25
CA ASP A 196 -2.19 -16.92 -1.01
C ASP A 196 -2.42 -15.42 -1.32
N LEU A 197 -3.64 -15.06 -1.76
CA LEU A 197 -3.98 -13.69 -2.12
C LEU A 197 -3.96 -12.70 -0.94
N THR A 198 -4.06 -13.19 0.28
CA THR A 198 -4.14 -12.41 1.52
C THR A 198 -2.97 -12.63 2.47
N HIS A 199 -2.17 -13.67 2.25
CA HIS A 199 -1.04 -14.04 3.08
C HIS A 199 0.26 -13.99 2.27
N ASN A 200 1.14 -13.06 2.63
CA ASN A 200 2.49 -12.98 2.10
C ASN A 200 3.49 -13.44 3.17
N PRO A 201 4.61 -14.08 2.78
CA PRO A 201 5.63 -14.51 3.73
C PRO A 201 6.34 -13.33 4.41
N GLU A 202 6.28 -12.15 3.81
CA GLU A 202 6.81 -10.90 4.32
C GLU A 202 5.73 -9.82 4.24
N PHE A 203 5.41 -9.18 5.36
CA PHE A 203 4.37 -8.15 5.44
C PHE A 203 4.69 -7.11 6.50
N THR A 204 4.01 -5.97 6.45
CA THR A 204 4.16 -4.89 7.42
C THR A 204 3.05 -4.98 8.46
N THR A 205 3.43 -4.94 9.73
CA THR A 205 2.52 -4.77 10.87
C THR A 205 2.83 -3.50 11.63
N MET A 206 1.86 -3.02 12.38
CA MET A 206 2.07 -2.10 13.50
C MET A 206 1.66 -2.81 14.77
N GLU A 207 2.57 -2.88 15.74
CA GLU A 207 2.28 -3.31 17.10
C GLU A 207 2.50 -2.15 18.07
N ALA A 208 1.64 -2.04 19.07
CA ALA A 208 1.70 -1.00 20.09
C ALA A 208 1.44 -1.56 21.48
N TYR A 209 2.20 -1.08 22.43
CA TYR A 209 2.11 -1.49 23.83
C TYR A 209 2.02 -0.27 24.73
N ARG A 210 1.15 -0.33 25.73
CA ARG A 210 0.91 0.75 26.69
C ARG A 210 0.79 0.19 28.09
N ALA A 211 1.61 0.71 29.00
CA ALA A 211 1.48 0.48 30.42
C ALA A 211 0.23 1.21 30.97
N PHE A 212 -0.32 0.71 32.05
CA PHE A 212 -1.46 1.31 32.78
C PHE A 212 -2.70 1.53 31.89
N SER A 213 -2.93 0.67 30.91
CA SER A 213 -4.10 0.65 30.04
C SER A 213 -4.87 -0.65 30.21
N ASP A 214 -6.15 -0.59 29.86
CA ASP A 214 -7.05 -1.73 29.84
C ASP A 214 -7.51 -2.04 28.41
N LEU A 215 -8.43 -3.00 28.29
CA LEU A 215 -9.03 -3.39 27.01
C LEU A 215 -9.74 -2.22 26.33
N GLU A 216 -10.47 -1.38 27.08
CA GLU A 216 -11.22 -0.26 26.51
C GLU A 216 -10.28 0.80 25.95
N GLY A 217 -9.17 1.07 26.63
CA GLY A 217 -8.14 1.98 26.13
C GLY A 217 -7.52 1.50 24.81
N MET A 218 -7.27 0.19 24.65
CA MET A 218 -6.72 -0.37 23.42
C MET A 218 -7.76 -0.43 22.30
N LYS A 219 -9.03 -0.66 22.59
CA LYS A 219 -10.14 -0.57 21.63
C LYS A 219 -10.25 0.85 21.08
N ALA A 220 -10.23 1.85 21.94
CA ALA A 220 -10.27 3.26 21.56
C ALA A 220 -9.08 3.64 20.67
N LEU A 221 -7.87 3.15 21.00
CA LEU A 221 -6.67 3.34 20.18
C LEU A 221 -6.84 2.74 18.78
N ALA A 222 -7.28 1.48 18.69
CA ALA A 222 -7.49 0.78 17.42
C ALA A 222 -8.54 1.49 16.55
N GLN A 223 -9.67 1.87 17.13
CA GLN A 223 -10.71 2.62 16.44
C GLN A 223 -10.19 3.98 15.96
N GLY A 224 -9.49 4.70 16.81
CA GLY A 224 -8.95 6.03 16.51
C GLY A 224 -7.96 6.02 15.36
N VAL A 225 -7.00 5.10 15.34
CA VAL A 225 -5.98 5.01 14.29
C VAL A 225 -6.59 4.65 12.92
N ILE A 226 -7.60 3.76 12.89
CA ILE A 226 -8.28 3.38 11.65
C ILE A 226 -9.11 4.56 11.11
N LYS A 227 -9.88 5.24 11.96
CA LYS A 227 -10.65 6.43 11.57
C LYS A 227 -9.75 7.55 11.05
N ALA A 228 -8.62 7.80 11.72
CA ALA A 228 -7.64 8.80 11.28
C ALA A 228 -7.06 8.46 9.91
N ALA A 229 -6.73 7.20 9.66
CA ALA A 229 -6.24 6.74 8.36
C ALA A 229 -7.28 6.88 7.25
N ASN A 230 -8.52 6.46 7.51
CA ASN A 230 -9.63 6.60 6.56
C ASN A 230 -9.85 8.05 6.14
N LYS A 231 -9.88 8.95 7.11
CA LYS A 231 -9.99 10.41 6.89
C LYS A 231 -8.81 10.95 6.08
N ALA A 232 -7.59 10.51 6.38
CA ALA A 232 -6.38 11.01 5.74
C ALA A 232 -6.31 10.71 4.24
N ILE A 233 -6.88 9.59 3.79
CA ILE A 233 -6.95 9.23 2.37
C ILE A 233 -8.19 9.78 1.66
N GLY A 234 -8.98 10.62 2.35
CA GLY A 234 -10.15 11.30 1.78
C GLY A 234 -11.39 10.42 1.62
N ASN A 235 -11.45 9.28 2.29
CA ASN A 235 -12.66 8.45 2.26
C ASN A 235 -13.75 9.01 3.17
N PRO A 236 -15.04 8.81 2.83
CA PRO A 236 -16.15 9.05 3.75
C PRO A 236 -16.11 8.06 4.93
N GLU A 237 -16.91 8.32 5.96
CA GLU A 237 -17.02 7.41 7.11
C GLU A 237 -17.76 6.11 6.76
N VAL A 238 -18.66 6.16 5.78
CA VAL A 238 -19.33 4.98 5.21
C VAL A 238 -18.67 4.66 3.88
N ILE A 239 -18.09 3.46 3.77
CA ILE A 239 -17.37 2.99 2.59
C ILE A 239 -17.99 1.73 2.02
N GLU A 240 -17.88 1.57 0.70
CA GLU A 240 -18.22 0.32 0.01
C GLU A 240 -16.95 -0.51 -0.23
N TYR A 241 -16.97 -1.76 0.22
CA TYR A 241 -15.85 -2.69 0.02
C TYR A 241 -16.35 -4.09 -0.32
N GLN A 242 -15.96 -4.61 -1.47
CA GLN A 242 -16.35 -5.94 -1.98
C GLN A 242 -17.87 -6.20 -1.95
N GLY A 243 -18.67 -5.16 -2.26
CA GLY A 243 -20.13 -5.23 -2.26
C GLY A 243 -20.78 -5.15 -0.88
N GLN A 244 -20.01 -4.83 0.14
CA GLN A 244 -20.51 -4.61 1.51
C GLN A 244 -20.32 -3.16 1.91
N THR A 245 -21.34 -2.61 2.57
CA THR A 245 -21.26 -1.28 3.18
C THR A 245 -20.64 -1.40 4.56
N ILE A 246 -19.53 -0.67 4.79
CA ILE A 246 -18.83 -0.63 6.07
C ILE A 246 -18.99 0.77 6.64
N ASP A 247 -19.66 0.88 7.79
CA ASP A 247 -19.82 2.13 8.53
C ASP A 247 -18.72 2.24 9.60
N LEU A 248 -17.83 3.20 9.41
CA LEU A 248 -16.75 3.55 10.34
C LEU A 248 -17.13 4.71 11.27
N SER A 249 -18.35 5.25 11.14
CA SER A 249 -18.86 6.31 12.01
C SER A 249 -19.16 5.80 13.43
N GLY A 250 -19.41 6.71 14.34
CA GLY A 250 -19.88 6.38 15.69
C GLY A 250 -18.94 5.47 16.49
N GLU A 251 -19.51 4.82 17.48
CA GLU A 251 -18.86 3.81 18.32
C GLU A 251 -19.01 2.42 17.70
N TRP A 252 -17.93 1.66 17.64
CA TRP A 252 -17.96 0.33 17.04
C TRP A 252 -18.50 -0.71 18.02
N ALA A 253 -19.30 -1.62 17.52
CA ALA A 253 -19.87 -2.69 18.33
C ALA A 253 -18.75 -3.56 18.94
N SER A 254 -18.90 -3.82 20.24
CA SER A 254 -18.03 -4.72 21.01
C SER A 254 -18.89 -5.84 21.58
N ARG A 255 -18.62 -7.06 21.15
CA ARG A 255 -19.41 -8.24 21.57
C ARG A 255 -18.47 -9.37 21.98
N PRO A 256 -18.78 -10.13 23.05
CA PRO A 256 -18.09 -11.38 23.35
C PRO A 256 -18.16 -12.34 22.15
N MET A 257 -17.08 -13.07 21.94
CA MET A 257 -17.04 -14.10 20.87
C MET A 257 -18.11 -15.17 21.09
N THR A 258 -18.36 -15.56 22.34
CA THR A 258 -19.40 -16.52 22.71
C THR A 258 -20.78 -16.07 22.26
N ASP A 259 -21.11 -14.80 22.33
CA ASP A 259 -22.39 -14.26 21.88
C ASP A 259 -22.51 -14.31 20.35
N ILE A 260 -21.42 -13.95 19.66
CA ILE A 260 -21.37 -14.00 18.19
C ILE A 260 -21.54 -15.45 17.71
N VAL A 261 -20.83 -16.39 18.33
CA VAL A 261 -20.95 -17.83 18.00
C VAL A 261 -22.34 -18.35 18.34
N SER A 262 -22.92 -17.91 19.46
CA SER A 262 -24.29 -18.27 19.85
C SER A 262 -25.32 -17.89 18.80
N ASP A 263 -25.23 -16.66 18.27
CA ASP A 263 -26.11 -16.17 17.21
C ASP A 263 -25.99 -17.01 15.94
N VAL A 264 -24.75 -17.32 15.53
CA VAL A 264 -24.50 -18.13 14.32
C VAL A 264 -25.02 -19.54 14.48
N LEU A 265 -24.85 -20.17 15.64
CA LEU A 265 -25.29 -21.54 15.91
C LEU A 265 -26.75 -21.63 16.28
N GLY A 266 -27.40 -20.52 16.69
CA GLY A 266 -28.79 -20.51 17.17
C GLY A 266 -28.97 -21.19 18.53
N LYS A 267 -27.89 -21.32 19.32
CA LYS A 267 -27.88 -21.88 20.67
C LYS A 267 -26.90 -21.16 21.55
N GLN A 268 -27.11 -21.15 22.84
CA GLN A 268 -26.20 -20.51 23.80
C GLN A 268 -24.85 -21.23 23.84
N VAL A 269 -23.80 -20.48 23.66
CA VAL A 269 -22.39 -20.91 23.79
C VAL A 269 -21.75 -20.14 24.91
N THR A 270 -21.00 -20.84 25.76
CA THR A 270 -20.22 -20.27 26.84
C THR A 270 -18.77 -20.73 26.75
N ILE A 271 -17.90 -20.18 27.61
CA ILE A 271 -16.50 -20.66 27.69
C ILE A 271 -16.39 -22.11 28.17
N ASP A 272 -17.43 -22.65 28.82
CA ASP A 272 -17.46 -24.01 29.32
C ASP A 272 -18.13 -24.99 28.36
N THR A 273 -18.62 -24.53 27.20
CA THR A 273 -19.20 -25.40 26.18
C THR A 273 -18.17 -26.38 25.65
N PRO A 274 -18.43 -27.72 25.72
CA PRO A 274 -17.49 -28.72 25.25
C PRO A 274 -17.12 -28.55 23.78
N VAL A 275 -15.81 -28.76 23.49
CA VAL A 275 -15.29 -28.59 22.11
C VAL A 275 -15.95 -29.54 21.13
N GLU A 276 -16.31 -30.76 21.55
CA GLU A 276 -17.00 -31.76 20.75
C GLU A 276 -18.40 -31.29 20.32
N GLU A 277 -19.09 -30.59 21.22
CA GLU A 277 -20.40 -29.99 20.94
C GLU A 277 -20.30 -28.84 19.93
N LEU A 278 -19.29 -27.98 20.08
CA LEU A 278 -19.01 -26.91 19.12
C LEU A 278 -18.61 -27.46 17.74
N ALA A 279 -17.76 -28.49 17.72
CA ALA A 279 -17.37 -29.15 16.48
C ALA A 279 -18.51 -29.81 15.76
N ALA A 280 -19.45 -30.48 16.50
CA ALA A 280 -20.64 -31.05 15.93
C ALA A 280 -21.54 -29.98 15.30
N ALA A 281 -21.80 -28.89 16.02
CA ALA A 281 -22.63 -27.78 15.55
C ALA A 281 -21.99 -27.04 14.34
N ALA A 282 -20.66 -26.91 14.30
CA ALA A 282 -19.92 -26.33 13.16
C ALA A 282 -20.13 -27.20 11.90
N ARG A 283 -20.00 -28.54 12.02
CA ARG A 283 -20.23 -29.46 10.89
C ARG A 283 -21.66 -29.40 10.37
N GLU A 284 -22.66 -29.30 11.26
CA GLU A 284 -24.07 -29.12 10.86
C GLU A 284 -24.27 -27.83 10.05
N LYS A 285 -23.45 -26.82 10.25
CA LYS A 285 -23.45 -25.57 9.48
C LYS A 285 -22.53 -25.62 8.24
N GLY A 286 -21.92 -26.76 7.94
CA GLY A 286 -21.00 -26.93 6.81
C GLY A 286 -19.63 -26.27 6.99
N LEU A 287 -19.23 -26.04 8.23
CA LEU A 287 -17.88 -25.57 8.58
C LEU A 287 -17.01 -26.80 8.93
N GLU A 288 -15.80 -26.87 8.33
CA GLU A 288 -14.81 -27.93 8.61
C GLU A 288 -13.93 -27.60 9.81
#